data_841f173b66c7f3be3f23bdef131448d4
#
_entry.id   841f173b66c7f3be3f23bdef131448d4
#
_cell.length_a   1.000
_cell.length_b   1.000
_cell.length_c   1.000
_cell.angle_alpha   90.00
_cell.angle_beta   90.00
_cell.angle_gamma   90.00
#
_symmetry.space_group_name_H-M   'P 1'
#
loop_
_entity.id
_entity.type
_entity.pdbx_description
1 polymer ?
#
loop_
_entity_poly.entity_id
_entity_poly.type
_entity_poly.pdbx_seq_one_letter_code
_entity_poly.pdbx_strand_id
1 'polypeptide(L)'
;DVVKDVRLIKGGMNARYGGRLSSVLDVKTTDGNKNRIKVQASIGLITSKLSIDGPINASKKTTFVVSARRSYIDVLRGALNAIPNQSDLNPFKTGYYFYDINGKIKHDFSRKHQLSLSYYLGQDIVFVKNAYSAKVAEFSVRQKDRQNVYWGNQLIALRDHHIWSQRLSAWLSVANTTYRFGNAFEYSYSKTS
;
A
#
# COMPACT_ATOMS: atom_id res chain seq x y z
N ASP A 1 -0.62 9.98 -10.10
CA ASP A 1 -0.12 8.64 -9.83
C ASP A 1 1.38 8.66 -9.61
N VAL A 2 1.85 7.87 -8.64
CA VAL A 2 3.29 7.75 -8.38
C VAL A 2 3.95 6.83 -9.41
N VAL A 3 3.18 6.00 -10.08
CA VAL A 3 3.64 5.09 -11.12
C VAL A 3 3.85 5.87 -12.42
N LYS A 4 5.07 5.81 -12.94
CA LYS A 4 5.46 6.45 -14.20
C LYS A 4 5.43 5.50 -15.38
N ASP A 5 5.90 4.26 -15.18
CA ASP A 5 6.04 3.26 -16.22
C ASP A 5 5.88 1.86 -15.62
N VAL A 6 5.26 0.97 -16.37
CA VAL A 6 5.08 -0.44 -15.99
C VAL A 6 5.46 -1.31 -17.17
N ARG A 7 6.42 -2.22 -16.94
CA ARG A 7 6.88 -3.19 -17.94
C ARG A 7 6.64 -4.59 -17.43
N LEU A 8 5.93 -5.38 -18.20
CA LEU A 8 5.79 -6.81 -17.98
C LEU A 8 6.73 -7.55 -18.93
N ILE A 9 7.71 -8.27 -18.37
CA ILE A 9 8.67 -9.10 -19.09
C ILE A 9 8.22 -10.55 -18.92
N LYS A 10 7.77 -11.18 -20.00
CA LYS A 10 7.29 -12.57 -20.05
C LYS A 10 8.28 -13.41 -20.82
N GLY A 11 8.89 -14.41 -20.15
CA GLY A 11 9.86 -15.31 -20.77
C GLY A 11 11.16 -14.61 -21.20
N GLY A 12 12.20 -15.39 -21.49
CA GLY A 12 13.48 -14.86 -22.01
C GLY A 12 14.09 -13.74 -21.15
N MET A 13 13.97 -13.85 -19.83
CA MET A 13 14.40 -12.79 -18.93
C MET A 13 15.90 -12.55 -19.05
N ASN A 14 16.26 -11.28 -19.15
CA ASN A 14 17.65 -10.85 -19.10
C ASN A 14 18.31 -11.34 -17.79
N ALA A 15 19.60 -11.68 -17.81
CA ALA A 15 20.40 -12.13 -16.66
C ALA A 15 20.31 -11.19 -15.43
N ARG A 16 19.91 -9.93 -15.63
CA ARG A 16 19.62 -8.96 -14.57
C ARG A 16 18.51 -9.41 -13.61
N TYR A 17 17.59 -10.25 -14.07
CA TYR A 17 16.40 -10.68 -13.31
C TYR A 17 16.51 -12.17 -12.94
N GLY A 18 17.59 -12.53 -12.24
CA GLY A 18 17.81 -13.90 -11.77
C GLY A 18 16.80 -14.37 -10.72
N GLY A 19 16.69 -15.70 -10.55
CA GLY A 19 15.90 -16.33 -9.48
C GLY A 19 14.38 -16.30 -9.68
N ARG A 20 13.88 -16.00 -10.89
CA ARG A 20 12.44 -16.01 -11.23
C ARG A 20 12.17 -16.94 -12.42
N LEU A 21 11.03 -17.64 -12.36
CA LEU A 21 10.68 -18.67 -13.37
C LEU A 21 9.57 -18.22 -14.33
N SER A 22 8.74 -17.23 -13.96
CA SER A 22 7.55 -16.88 -14.75
C SER A 22 7.67 -15.54 -15.47
N SER A 23 7.59 -14.45 -14.74
CA SER A 23 7.60 -13.10 -15.31
C SER A 23 8.14 -12.09 -14.30
N VAL A 24 8.57 -10.94 -14.80
CA VAL A 24 8.99 -9.78 -14.01
C VAL A 24 8.09 -8.60 -14.35
N LEU A 25 7.52 -7.98 -13.34
CA LEU A 25 6.83 -6.70 -13.44
C LEU A 25 7.79 -5.61 -12.92
N ASP A 26 8.34 -4.82 -13.83
CA ASP A 26 9.19 -3.67 -13.49
C ASP A 26 8.32 -2.42 -13.39
N VAL A 27 8.20 -1.87 -12.18
CA VAL A 27 7.41 -0.68 -11.90
C VAL A 27 8.34 0.48 -11.59
N LYS A 28 8.27 1.52 -12.41
CA LYS A 28 9.02 2.77 -12.20
C LYS A 28 8.13 3.83 -11.59
N THR A 29 8.57 4.41 -10.50
CA THR A 29 7.89 5.54 -9.85
C THR A 29 8.41 6.88 -10.37
N THR A 30 7.60 7.92 -10.24
CA THR A 30 7.99 9.31 -10.58
C THR A 30 9.08 9.80 -9.66
N ASP A 31 9.87 10.78 -10.13
CA ASP A 31 10.98 11.37 -9.36
C ASP A 31 10.56 12.66 -8.61
N GLY A 32 9.30 13.05 -8.69
CA GLY A 32 8.81 14.32 -8.17
C GLY A 32 9.02 15.51 -9.15
N ASN A 33 8.24 16.55 -8.95
CA ASN A 33 8.30 17.76 -9.76
C ASN A 33 9.49 18.64 -9.34
N LYS A 34 10.29 19.11 -10.29
CA LYS A 34 11.43 20.00 -10.01
C LYS A 34 11.04 21.47 -9.87
N ASN A 35 9.90 21.86 -10.42
CA ASN A 35 9.57 23.28 -10.59
C ASN A 35 8.68 23.84 -9.47
N ARG A 36 7.70 23.07 -9.02
CA ARG A 36 6.71 23.49 -8.04
C ARG A 36 6.16 22.29 -7.25
N ILE A 37 5.65 22.57 -6.07
CA ILE A 37 4.87 21.59 -5.30
C ILE A 37 3.56 21.33 -6.04
N LYS A 38 3.26 20.07 -6.23
CA LYS A 38 2.00 19.57 -6.77
C LYS A 38 1.29 18.75 -5.71
N VAL A 39 0.01 19.01 -5.53
CA VAL A 39 -0.89 18.21 -4.68
C VAL A 39 -1.98 17.66 -5.57
N GLN A 40 -2.22 16.36 -5.46
CA GLN A 40 -3.27 15.67 -6.17
C GLN A 40 -4.08 14.85 -5.19
N ALA A 41 -5.37 15.11 -5.10
CA ALA A 41 -6.31 14.32 -4.33
C ALA A 41 -7.35 13.71 -5.28
N SER A 42 -7.73 12.48 -5.00
CA SER A 42 -8.77 11.77 -5.75
C SER A 42 -9.62 10.98 -4.77
N ILE A 43 -10.93 11.14 -4.90
CA ILE A 43 -11.93 10.40 -4.13
C ILE A 43 -12.81 9.67 -5.15
N GLY A 44 -12.75 8.35 -5.13
CA GLY A 44 -13.58 7.47 -5.95
C GLY A 44 -14.58 6.70 -5.08
N LEU A 45 -15.40 5.87 -5.68
CA LEU A 45 -16.39 5.05 -4.96
C LEU A 45 -15.75 4.01 -4.02
N ILE A 46 -14.57 3.52 -4.37
CA ILE A 46 -13.94 2.39 -3.67
C ILE A 46 -12.64 2.83 -2.98
N THR A 47 -11.94 3.82 -3.52
CA THR A 47 -10.61 4.24 -3.03
C THR A 47 -10.47 5.74 -3.00
N SER A 48 -9.74 6.23 -2.00
CA SER A 48 -9.22 7.60 -1.97
C SER A 48 -7.71 7.59 -2.04
N LYS A 49 -7.16 8.64 -2.62
CA LYS A 49 -5.73 8.82 -2.82
C LYS A 49 -5.34 10.27 -2.63
N LEU A 50 -4.21 10.47 -1.98
CA LEU A 50 -3.53 11.76 -1.86
C LEU A 50 -2.08 11.59 -2.32
N SER A 51 -1.59 12.54 -3.13
CA SER A 51 -0.20 12.56 -3.57
C SER A 51 0.33 13.99 -3.51
N ILE A 52 1.54 14.15 -3.01
CA ILE A 52 2.25 15.41 -2.92
C ILE A 52 3.65 15.20 -3.47
N ASP A 53 4.05 16.02 -4.41
CA ASP A 53 5.37 15.98 -5.00
C ASP A 53 5.93 17.38 -5.28
N GLY A 54 7.24 17.53 -5.22
CA GLY A 54 7.86 18.84 -5.47
C GLY A 54 9.34 18.90 -5.14
N PRO A 55 9.95 20.09 -5.30
CA PRO A 55 11.32 20.35 -4.86
C PRO A 55 11.36 20.58 -3.34
N ILE A 56 12.40 20.07 -2.67
CA ILE A 56 12.63 20.30 -1.23
C ILE A 56 13.25 21.68 -0.99
N ASN A 57 14.08 22.16 -1.94
CA ASN A 57 14.82 23.40 -1.77
C ASN A 57 14.82 24.24 -3.05
N ALA A 58 15.19 25.51 -2.92
CA ALA A 58 15.27 26.45 -4.04
C ALA A 58 16.25 26.04 -5.14
N SER A 59 17.28 25.22 -4.83
CA SER A 59 18.24 24.73 -5.83
C SER A 59 17.64 23.71 -6.79
N LYS A 60 16.44 23.18 -6.49
CA LYS A 60 15.70 22.18 -7.30
C LYS A 60 16.50 20.90 -7.58
N LYS A 61 17.60 20.69 -6.85
CA LYS A 61 18.43 19.49 -6.96
C LYS A 61 17.83 18.32 -6.22
N THR A 62 17.01 18.57 -5.19
CA THR A 62 16.34 17.54 -4.40
C THR A 62 14.84 17.63 -4.64
N THR A 63 14.26 16.52 -5.03
CA THR A 63 12.81 16.36 -5.19
C THR A 63 12.28 15.26 -4.32
N PHE A 64 11.02 15.36 -3.98
CA PHE A 64 10.31 14.32 -3.26
C PHE A 64 8.99 13.99 -3.91
N VAL A 65 8.49 12.81 -3.65
CA VAL A 65 7.11 12.42 -3.88
C VAL A 65 6.66 11.53 -2.72
N VAL A 66 5.47 11.83 -2.21
CA VAL A 66 4.78 11.01 -1.20
C VAL A 66 3.37 10.81 -1.67
N SER A 67 2.87 9.59 -1.60
CA SER A 67 1.48 9.29 -1.85
C SER A 67 0.95 8.26 -0.87
N ALA A 68 -0.31 8.41 -0.52
CA ALA A 68 -1.07 7.46 0.27
C ALA A 68 -2.38 7.14 -0.44
N ARG A 69 -2.78 5.88 -0.38
CA ARG A 69 -4.05 5.39 -0.92
C ARG A 69 -4.70 4.45 0.09
N ARG A 70 -6.01 4.53 0.21
CA ARG A 70 -6.82 3.59 0.98
C ARG A 70 -8.09 3.22 0.23
N SER A 71 -8.47 1.96 0.27
CA SER A 71 -9.80 1.52 -0.09
C SER A 71 -10.74 1.56 1.13
N TYR A 72 -12.04 1.72 0.90
CA TYR A 72 -13.06 1.75 1.95
C TYR A 72 -14.30 0.91 1.60
N ILE A 73 -14.06 -0.23 0.97
CA ILE A 73 -15.12 -1.22 0.70
C ILE A 73 -15.81 -1.66 2.00
N ASP A 74 -15.03 -1.73 3.09
CA ASP A 74 -15.52 -1.97 4.44
C ASP A 74 -16.56 -0.93 4.91
N VAL A 75 -16.33 0.34 4.62
CA VAL A 75 -17.21 1.47 4.98
C VAL A 75 -18.47 1.45 4.12
N LEU A 76 -18.33 1.27 2.81
CA LEU A 76 -19.47 1.19 1.88
C LEU A 76 -20.41 0.06 2.25
N ARG A 77 -19.89 -1.09 2.59
CA ARG A 77 -20.69 -2.23 3.04
C ARG A 77 -21.40 -1.92 4.37
N GLY A 78 -20.74 -1.21 5.27
CA GLY A 78 -21.36 -0.73 6.52
C GLY A 78 -22.54 0.19 6.25
N ALA A 79 -22.42 1.09 5.31
CA ALA A 79 -23.51 1.98 4.90
C ALA A 79 -24.67 1.24 4.22
N LEU A 80 -24.38 0.26 3.36
CA LEU A 80 -25.41 -0.59 2.73
C LEU A 80 -26.17 -1.44 3.77
N ASN A 81 -25.47 -1.96 4.78
CA ASN A 81 -26.11 -2.74 5.86
C ASN A 81 -26.94 -1.87 6.83
N ALA A 82 -26.82 -0.54 6.78
CA ALA A 82 -27.64 0.39 7.57
C ALA A 82 -29.02 0.66 6.91
N ILE A 83 -29.24 0.20 5.68
CA ILE A 83 -30.54 0.27 5.00
C ILE A 83 -31.47 -0.76 5.65
N PRO A 84 -32.62 -0.35 6.23
CA PRO A 84 -33.61 -1.26 6.80
C PRO A 84 -34.05 -2.31 5.78
N ASN A 85 -34.30 -3.54 6.19
CA ASN A 85 -34.69 -4.73 5.42
C ASN A 85 -33.58 -5.61 4.82
N GLN A 86 -32.33 -5.26 4.96
CA GLN A 86 -31.21 -6.17 4.59
C GLN A 86 -30.39 -6.70 5.77
N SER A 87 -30.60 -6.17 6.98
CA SER A 87 -29.78 -6.47 8.15
C SER A 87 -30.06 -7.82 8.81
N ASP A 88 -31.24 -8.42 8.57
CA ASP A 88 -31.66 -9.64 9.28
C ASP A 88 -31.16 -10.94 8.65
N LEU A 89 -30.56 -10.89 7.47
CA LEU A 89 -30.21 -12.10 6.71
C LEU A 89 -28.74 -12.54 6.86
N ASN A 90 -27.87 -11.74 7.51
CA ASN A 90 -26.47 -12.12 7.55
C ASN A 90 -25.78 -11.72 8.87
N PRO A 91 -25.67 -12.62 9.86
CA PRO A 91 -24.96 -12.38 11.11
C PRO A 91 -23.45 -12.17 10.90
N PHE A 92 -22.94 -12.50 9.71
CA PHE A 92 -21.54 -12.38 9.34
C PHE A 92 -21.25 -11.03 8.71
N LYS A 93 -20.51 -10.19 9.42
CA LYS A 93 -19.96 -8.95 8.85
C LYS A 93 -18.55 -9.21 8.31
N THR A 94 -18.44 -9.37 6.99
CA THR A 94 -17.13 -9.47 6.34
C THR A 94 -16.76 -8.13 5.74
N GLY A 95 -15.49 -7.79 5.74
CA GLY A 95 -15.00 -6.60 5.07
C GLY A 95 -13.58 -6.78 4.55
N TYR A 96 -13.24 -5.97 3.58
CA TYR A 96 -11.92 -5.91 2.98
C TYR A 96 -11.54 -4.45 2.80
N TYR A 97 -10.31 -4.12 3.15
CA TYR A 97 -9.69 -2.86 2.79
C TYR A 97 -8.19 -3.05 2.59
N PHE A 98 -7.61 -2.19 1.80
CA PHE A 98 -6.17 -2.08 1.66
C PHE A 98 -5.73 -0.64 1.81
N TYR A 99 -4.48 -0.47 2.15
CA TYR A 99 -3.81 0.83 2.08
C TYR A 99 -2.38 0.65 1.57
N ASP A 100 -1.91 1.67 0.90
CA ASP A 100 -0.52 1.76 0.49
C ASP A 100 0.03 3.18 0.65
N ILE A 101 1.32 3.24 0.97
CA ILE A 101 2.10 4.46 1.08
C ILE A 101 3.35 4.30 0.21
N ASN A 102 3.59 5.30 -0.60
CA ASN A 102 4.78 5.40 -1.41
C ASN A 102 5.52 6.69 -1.07
N GLY A 103 6.84 6.59 -0.94
CA GLY A 103 7.71 7.73 -0.73
C GLY A 103 8.96 7.60 -1.59
N LYS A 104 9.42 8.72 -2.16
CA LYS A 104 10.70 8.77 -2.85
C LYS A 104 11.33 10.13 -2.67
N ILE A 105 12.62 10.14 -2.37
CA ILE A 105 13.46 11.32 -2.39
C ILE A 105 14.55 11.07 -3.41
N LYS A 106 14.77 12.04 -4.30
CA LYS A 106 15.83 12.00 -5.29
C LYS A 106 16.69 13.25 -5.16
N HIS A 107 18.00 13.07 -5.17
CA HIS A 107 18.98 14.15 -5.18
C HIS A 107 19.88 14.06 -6.42
N ASP A 108 19.97 15.16 -7.16
CA ASP A 108 20.88 15.31 -8.29
C ASP A 108 22.13 16.07 -7.84
N PHE A 109 23.21 15.35 -7.48
CA PHE A 109 24.51 15.97 -7.15
C PHE A 109 25.05 16.72 -8.36
N SER A 110 24.92 16.11 -9.54
CA SER A 110 25.28 16.67 -10.84
C SER A 110 24.42 16.07 -11.96
N ARG A 111 24.62 16.50 -13.20
CA ARG A 111 24.00 15.87 -14.37
C ARG A 111 24.45 14.40 -14.57
N LYS A 112 25.56 14.02 -13.97
CA LYS A 112 26.18 12.70 -14.10
C LYS A 112 26.03 11.82 -12.84
N HIS A 113 25.55 12.39 -11.72
CA HIS A 113 25.44 11.65 -10.47
C HIS A 113 24.11 11.94 -9.78
N GLN A 114 23.33 10.89 -9.55
CA GLN A 114 21.99 10.94 -8.98
C GLN A 114 21.83 9.86 -7.93
N LEU A 115 21.27 10.21 -6.78
CA LEU A 115 20.94 9.29 -5.70
C LEU A 115 19.43 9.34 -5.43
N SER A 116 18.82 8.20 -5.20
CA SER A 116 17.41 8.15 -4.81
C SER A 116 17.16 7.12 -3.72
N LEU A 117 16.34 7.50 -2.75
CA LEU A 117 15.81 6.65 -1.71
C LEU A 117 14.31 6.46 -1.97
N SER A 118 13.87 5.22 -2.02
CA SER A 118 12.46 4.86 -2.23
C SER A 118 11.95 4.02 -1.07
N TYR A 119 10.71 4.27 -0.68
CA TYR A 119 9.97 3.52 0.34
C TYR A 119 8.61 3.11 -0.21
N TYR A 120 8.20 1.91 0.07
CA TYR A 120 6.86 1.39 -0.20
C TYR A 120 6.37 0.60 1.00
N LEU A 121 5.13 0.81 1.35
CA LEU A 121 4.38 -0.01 2.31
C LEU A 121 2.99 -0.25 1.72
N GLY A 122 2.61 -1.51 1.58
CA GLY A 122 1.26 -1.91 1.19
C GLY A 122 0.75 -3.00 2.11
N GLN A 123 -0.51 -2.89 2.51
CA GLN A 123 -1.16 -3.89 3.36
C GLN A 123 -2.61 -4.09 2.95
N ASP A 124 -2.99 -5.35 2.87
CA ASP A 124 -4.34 -5.84 2.65
C ASP A 124 -4.88 -6.47 3.92
N ILE A 125 -6.15 -6.22 4.23
CA ILE A 125 -6.81 -6.74 5.42
C ILE A 125 -8.20 -7.22 5.04
N VAL A 126 -8.45 -8.51 5.32
CA VAL A 126 -9.77 -9.14 5.29
C VAL A 126 -10.19 -9.40 6.72
N PHE A 127 -11.40 -9.03 7.08
CA PHE A 127 -11.93 -9.36 8.39
C PHE A 127 -13.32 -10.00 8.30
N VAL A 128 -13.58 -10.88 9.26
CA VAL A 128 -14.89 -11.48 9.50
C VAL A 128 -15.27 -11.20 10.95
N LYS A 129 -16.45 -10.65 11.16
CA LYS A 129 -17.00 -10.37 12.49
C LYS A 129 -18.32 -11.07 12.63
N ASN A 130 -18.48 -11.80 13.74
CA ASN A 130 -19.73 -12.41 14.15
C ASN A 130 -20.16 -11.82 15.49
N ALA A 131 -21.44 -11.58 15.65
CA ALA A 131 -22.01 -11.21 16.92
C ALA A 131 -23.28 -12.05 17.15
N TYR A 132 -23.26 -12.79 18.22
CA TYR A 132 -24.39 -13.58 18.66
C TYR A 132 -24.88 -13.07 20.01
N SER A 133 -26.19 -12.91 20.16
CA SER A 133 -26.81 -12.52 21.43
C SER A 133 -28.00 -13.44 21.68
N ALA A 134 -28.05 -14.04 22.85
CA ALA A 134 -29.16 -14.86 23.31
C ALA A 134 -29.57 -14.46 24.71
N LYS A 135 -30.89 -14.47 24.94
CA LYS A 135 -31.44 -14.40 26.32
C LYS A 135 -31.78 -15.82 26.75
N VAL A 136 -31.21 -16.25 27.90
CA VAL A 136 -31.46 -17.55 28.51
C VAL A 136 -31.92 -17.30 29.94
N ALA A 137 -33.25 -17.44 30.18
CA ALA A 137 -33.89 -17.11 31.44
C ALA A 137 -33.61 -15.65 31.86
N GLU A 138 -33.00 -15.44 33.03
CA GLU A 138 -32.67 -14.09 33.54
C GLU A 138 -31.34 -13.53 33.04
N PHE A 139 -30.61 -14.30 32.21
CA PHE A 139 -29.28 -13.91 31.75
C PHE A 139 -29.30 -13.56 30.27
N SER A 140 -28.60 -12.50 29.92
CA SER A 140 -28.25 -12.21 28.54
C SER A 140 -26.80 -12.58 28.26
N VAL A 141 -26.61 -13.39 27.19
CA VAL A 141 -25.30 -13.85 26.75
C VAL A 141 -24.99 -13.14 25.46
N ARG A 142 -23.80 -12.53 25.37
CA ARG A 142 -23.29 -11.88 24.16
C ARG A 142 -21.92 -12.43 23.82
N GLN A 143 -21.82 -12.97 22.62
CA GLN A 143 -20.58 -13.48 22.04
C GLN A 143 -20.21 -12.65 20.84
N LYS A 144 -18.95 -12.29 20.73
CA LYS A 144 -18.39 -11.61 19.55
C LYS A 144 -17.11 -12.30 19.15
N ASP A 145 -17.03 -12.65 17.89
CA ASP A 145 -15.85 -13.24 17.27
C ASP A 145 -15.36 -12.30 16.16
N ARG A 146 -14.06 -12.10 16.11
CA ARG A 146 -13.42 -11.34 15.04
C ARG A 146 -12.19 -12.08 14.57
N GLN A 147 -12.14 -12.34 13.26
CA GLN A 147 -10.96 -12.88 12.60
C GLN A 147 -10.45 -11.84 11.63
N ASN A 148 -9.16 -11.54 11.68
CA ASN A 148 -8.46 -10.68 10.75
C ASN A 148 -7.37 -11.48 10.06
N VAL A 149 -7.40 -11.51 8.74
CA VAL A 149 -6.31 -12.02 7.91
C VAL A 149 -5.69 -10.81 7.23
N TYR A 150 -4.40 -10.64 7.38
CA TYR A 150 -3.68 -9.54 6.76
C TYR A 150 -2.39 -10.02 6.11
N TRP A 151 -2.06 -9.37 5.01
CA TRP A 151 -0.79 -9.56 4.32
C TRP A 151 -0.30 -8.25 3.76
N GLY A 152 1.01 -8.14 3.55
CA GLY A 152 1.56 -6.90 3.04
C GLY A 152 3.04 -6.98 2.75
N ASN A 153 3.50 -5.95 2.05
CA ASN A 153 4.90 -5.79 1.67
C ASN A 153 5.43 -4.44 2.12
N GLN A 154 6.67 -4.44 2.56
CA GLN A 154 7.44 -3.24 2.82
C GLN A 154 8.72 -3.31 1.99
N LEU A 155 9.06 -2.21 1.33
CA LEU A 155 10.27 -2.07 0.54
C LEU A 155 10.97 -0.77 0.92
N ILE A 156 12.28 -0.85 1.16
CA ILE A 156 13.19 0.30 1.15
C ILE A 156 14.27 0.04 0.13
N ALA A 157 14.55 1.01 -0.74
CA ALA A 157 15.54 0.86 -1.79
C ALA A 157 16.36 2.15 -1.98
N LEU A 158 17.67 2.00 -1.97
CA LEU A 158 18.63 3.04 -2.32
C LEU A 158 19.18 2.75 -3.70
N ARG A 159 19.15 3.74 -4.58
CA ARG A 159 19.71 3.64 -5.93
C ARG A 159 20.67 4.80 -6.18
N ASP A 160 21.86 4.46 -6.62
CA ASP A 160 22.85 5.38 -7.12
C ASP A 160 23.03 5.20 -8.63
N HIS A 161 23.10 6.29 -9.36
CA HIS A 161 23.41 6.31 -10.78
C HIS A 161 24.56 7.27 -11.02
N HIS A 162 25.68 6.75 -11.54
CA HIS A 162 26.85 7.54 -11.81
C HIS A 162 27.36 7.32 -13.24
N ILE A 163 27.65 8.42 -13.92
CA ILE A 163 28.25 8.45 -15.27
C ILE A 163 29.66 9.01 -15.13
N TRP A 164 30.66 8.16 -15.16
CA TRP A 164 32.07 8.58 -15.08
C TRP A 164 32.59 9.17 -16.39
N SER A 165 32.17 8.55 -17.52
CA SER A 165 32.60 9.00 -18.86
C SER A 165 31.47 8.71 -19.87
N GLN A 166 31.70 9.09 -21.13
CA GLN A 166 30.80 8.74 -22.23
C GLN A 166 30.66 7.22 -22.47
N ARG A 167 31.67 6.45 -22.01
CA ARG A 167 31.72 4.99 -22.21
C ARG A 167 31.44 4.19 -20.94
N LEU A 168 31.40 4.85 -19.77
CA LEU A 168 31.24 4.18 -18.48
C LEU A 168 30.17 4.83 -17.63
N SER A 169 29.11 4.08 -17.39
CA SER A 169 28.07 4.41 -16.40
C SER A 169 27.71 3.19 -15.59
N ALA A 170 27.32 3.39 -14.33
CA ALA A 170 26.87 2.30 -13.47
C ALA A 170 25.62 2.67 -12.67
N TRP A 171 24.87 1.66 -12.36
CA TRP A 171 23.72 1.69 -11.48
C TRP A 171 23.99 0.75 -10.32
N LEU A 172 24.03 1.29 -9.12
CA LEU A 172 24.03 0.51 -7.89
C LEU A 172 22.63 0.57 -7.28
N SER A 173 22.10 -0.57 -6.89
CA SER A 173 20.81 -0.64 -6.21
C SER A 173 20.92 -1.59 -5.03
N VAL A 174 20.58 -1.09 -3.84
CA VAL A 174 20.48 -1.88 -2.62
C VAL A 174 19.05 -1.78 -2.14
N ALA A 175 18.40 -2.92 -1.92
CA ALA A 175 17.01 -2.96 -1.49
C ALA A 175 16.80 -4.01 -0.41
N ASN A 176 15.92 -3.69 0.52
CA ASN A 176 15.38 -4.63 1.50
C ASN A 176 13.86 -4.71 1.31
N THR A 177 13.36 -5.93 1.27
CA THR A 177 11.93 -6.22 1.18
C THR A 177 11.51 -7.11 2.33
N THR A 178 10.40 -6.79 2.96
CA THR A 178 9.79 -7.60 4.01
C THR A 178 8.36 -7.90 3.62
N TYR A 179 8.02 -9.18 3.56
CA TYR A 179 6.65 -9.65 3.46
C TYR A 179 6.13 -10.03 4.83
N ARG A 180 4.91 -9.63 5.15
CA ARG A 180 4.23 -10.01 6.39
C ARG A 180 2.90 -10.63 6.06
N PHE A 181 2.61 -11.72 6.73
CA PHE A 181 1.30 -12.37 6.72
C PHE A 181 0.92 -12.68 8.16
N GLY A 182 -0.33 -12.49 8.49
CA GLY A 182 -0.83 -12.84 9.82
C GLY A 182 -2.32 -13.15 9.80
N ASN A 183 -2.70 -13.95 10.77
CA ASN A 183 -4.08 -14.29 11.06
C ASN A 183 -4.29 -14.08 12.57
N ALA A 184 -5.14 -13.14 12.92
CA ALA A 184 -5.48 -12.81 14.30
C ALA A 184 -6.94 -13.16 14.56
N PHE A 185 -7.17 -13.84 15.68
CA PHE A 185 -8.49 -14.22 16.14
C PHE A 185 -8.75 -13.57 17.50
N GLU A 186 -9.83 -12.80 17.61
CA GLU A 186 -10.28 -12.17 18.84
C GLU A 186 -11.63 -12.77 19.22
N TYR A 187 -11.73 -13.24 20.46
CA TYR A 187 -12.95 -13.77 21.02
C TYR A 187 -13.34 -12.97 22.27
N SER A 188 -14.58 -12.54 22.34
CA SER A 188 -15.10 -11.92 23.55
C SER A 188 -16.45 -12.53 23.96
N TYR A 189 -16.59 -12.83 25.23
CA TYR A 189 -17.78 -13.38 25.83
C TYR A 189 -18.19 -12.50 27.01
N SER A 190 -19.46 -12.11 27.07
CA SER A 190 -20.02 -11.40 28.22
C SER A 190 -21.36 -12.01 28.64
N LYS A 191 -21.55 -12.18 29.93
CA LYS A 191 -22.80 -12.60 30.54
C LYS A 191 -23.26 -11.51 31.50
N THR A 192 -24.49 -11.05 31.36
CA THR A 192 -25.10 -10.03 32.20
C THR A 192 -26.37 -10.59 32.79
N SER A 193 -26.52 -10.47 34.13
CA SER A 193 -27.72 -10.80 34.88
C SER A 193 -28.68 -9.61 34.92
#